data_60b9568cb47073773948d4dd4d55dc44
#
_entry.id   60b9568cb47073773948d4dd4d55dc44
#
_cell.length_a   1.000
_cell.length_b   1.000
_cell.length_c   1.000
_cell.angle_alpha   90.00
_cell.angle_beta   90.00
_cell.angle_gamma   90.00
#
_symmetry.space_group_name_H-M   'P 1'
#
loop_
_entity.id
_entity.type
_entity.pdbx_description
1 polymer ?
#
loop_
_entity_poly.entity_id
_entity_poly.type
_entity_poly.pdbx_seq_one_letter_code
_entity_poly.pdbx_strand_id
1 'polypeptide(L)'
;MKKLFCLGLIALVFSASSAFAAKKKVLDAKIDQAIEDFYEHTTAGKRLAEDAAGMLVFPSVGKAGFGIGGEYGEGALFVKGKRVDYYSTASASIGFQIGVQSRSQVILFLEKSALNKFRSSEGWEVGVDGSVAIANIGAGGEIDSKTLNEPVVAFVFGSKGLMYNLSLEGSKITKIKKD
;
A
#
# COMPACT_ATOMS: atom_id res chain seq x y z
N MET A 1 -24.86 15.38 41.39
CA MET A 1 -23.51 15.36 40.77
C MET A 1 -23.17 14.11 39.94
N LYS A 2 -23.76 12.92 40.24
CA LYS A 2 -23.48 11.67 39.46
C LYS A 2 -24.08 11.60 38.05
N LYS A 3 -25.14 12.36 37.74
CA LYS A 3 -25.80 12.35 36.42
C LYS A 3 -25.08 13.18 35.33
N LEU A 4 -24.28 14.16 35.70
CA LEU A 4 -23.53 14.98 34.74
C LEU A 4 -22.28 14.26 34.17
N PHE A 5 -21.73 13.32 34.93
CA PHE A 5 -20.54 12.57 34.52
C PHE A 5 -20.81 11.54 33.41
N CYS A 6 -22.03 10.98 33.36
CA CYS A 6 -22.43 10.03 32.32
C CYS A 6 -22.66 10.68 30.94
N LEU A 7 -23.14 11.95 30.91
CA LEU A 7 -23.36 12.66 29.64
C LEU A 7 -22.05 13.03 28.95
N GLY A 8 -21.01 13.35 29.70
CA GLY A 8 -19.68 13.67 29.15
C GLY A 8 -19.00 12.47 28.51
N LEU A 9 -19.20 11.28 29.07
CA LEU A 9 -18.56 10.05 28.55
C LEU A 9 -19.21 9.60 27.22
N ILE A 10 -20.51 9.77 27.07
CA ILE A 10 -21.26 9.41 25.83
C ILE A 10 -20.87 10.35 24.69
N ALA A 11 -20.70 11.65 24.95
CA ALA A 11 -20.27 12.61 23.94
C ALA A 11 -18.85 12.35 23.43
N LEU A 12 -17.94 11.85 24.28
CA LEU A 12 -16.56 11.54 23.91
C LEU A 12 -16.47 10.30 22.97
N VAL A 13 -17.34 9.31 23.17
CA VAL A 13 -17.38 8.09 22.33
C VAL A 13 -17.94 8.40 20.94
N PHE A 14 -18.89 9.32 20.81
CA PHE A 14 -19.44 9.74 19.52
C PHE A 14 -18.45 10.56 18.69
N SER A 15 -17.60 11.35 19.30
CA SER A 15 -16.58 12.14 18.58
C SER A 15 -15.42 11.27 18.06
N ALA A 16 -15.07 10.18 18.73
CA ALA A 16 -14.05 9.26 18.28
C ALA A 16 -14.48 8.51 17.00
N SER A 17 -15.72 8.04 16.93
CA SER A 17 -16.24 7.32 15.75
C SER A 17 -16.23 8.20 14.48
N SER A 18 -16.55 9.49 14.60
CA SER A 18 -16.53 10.42 13.47
C SER A 18 -15.12 10.67 12.94
N ALA A 19 -14.12 10.73 13.81
CA ALA A 19 -12.71 10.94 13.41
C ALA A 19 -12.13 9.73 12.68
N PHE A 20 -12.50 8.51 13.08
CA PHE A 20 -12.08 7.28 12.40
C PHE A 20 -12.73 7.14 11.02
N ALA A 21 -14.03 7.40 10.92
CA ALA A 21 -14.75 7.38 9.65
C ALA A 21 -14.23 8.44 8.66
N ALA A 22 -13.84 9.63 9.14
CA ALA A 22 -13.23 10.66 8.32
C ALA A 22 -11.87 10.24 7.78
N LYS A 23 -11.02 9.61 8.61
CA LYS A 23 -9.71 9.08 8.18
C LYS A 23 -9.84 7.99 7.13
N LYS A 24 -10.83 7.09 7.27
CA LYS A 24 -11.11 6.05 6.29
C LYS A 24 -11.53 6.64 4.95
N LYS A 25 -12.47 7.60 4.93
CA LYS A 25 -12.91 8.27 3.70
C LYS A 25 -11.78 8.98 2.96
N VAL A 26 -10.87 9.62 3.69
CA VAL A 26 -9.70 10.27 3.10
C VAL A 26 -8.75 9.24 2.50
N LEU A 27 -8.52 8.12 3.18
CA LEU A 27 -7.70 7.03 2.63
C LEU A 27 -8.34 6.44 1.37
N ASP A 28 -9.65 6.19 1.42
CA ASP A 28 -10.40 5.64 0.28
C ASP A 28 -10.30 6.53 -0.96
N ALA A 29 -10.50 7.85 -0.81
CA ALA A 29 -10.37 8.80 -1.90
C ALA A 29 -8.93 8.84 -2.48
N LYS A 30 -7.91 8.77 -1.62
CA LYS A 30 -6.51 8.70 -2.07
C LYS A 30 -6.20 7.41 -2.82
N ILE A 31 -6.79 6.29 -2.40
CA ILE A 31 -6.63 5.00 -3.07
C ILE A 31 -7.26 5.06 -4.47
N ASP A 32 -8.48 5.59 -4.57
CA ASP A 32 -9.19 5.70 -5.83
C ASP A 32 -8.40 6.59 -6.81
N GLN A 33 -7.87 7.73 -6.34
CA GLN A 33 -6.99 8.59 -7.13
C GLN A 33 -5.69 7.86 -7.56
N ALA A 34 -5.07 7.10 -6.68
CA ALA A 34 -3.86 6.36 -7.01
C ALA A 34 -4.09 5.25 -8.06
N ILE A 35 -5.30 4.67 -8.11
CA ILE A 35 -5.69 3.72 -9.16
C ILE A 35 -5.84 4.43 -10.50
N GLU A 36 -6.46 5.61 -10.54
CA GLU A 36 -6.57 6.44 -11.74
C GLU A 36 -5.17 6.83 -12.25
N ASP A 37 -4.33 7.38 -11.38
CA ASP A 37 -2.95 7.74 -11.71
C ASP A 37 -2.15 6.54 -12.25
N PHE A 38 -2.31 5.35 -11.65
CA PHE A 38 -1.67 4.14 -12.11
C PHE A 38 -2.08 3.77 -13.54
N TYR A 39 -3.37 3.83 -13.85
CA TYR A 39 -3.90 3.51 -15.17
C TYR A 39 -3.48 4.53 -16.24
N GLU A 40 -3.32 5.79 -15.87
CA GLU A 40 -2.80 6.84 -16.76
C GLU A 40 -1.31 6.66 -17.06
N HIS A 41 -0.52 6.23 -16.07
CA HIS A 41 0.93 6.11 -16.21
C HIS A 41 1.38 4.84 -16.93
N THR A 42 0.56 3.76 -16.94
CA THR A 42 0.95 2.50 -17.57
C THR A 42 -0.21 1.71 -18.16
N THR A 43 -0.25 1.66 -19.49
CA THR A 43 -1.21 0.83 -20.23
C THR A 43 -0.99 -0.67 -19.97
N ALA A 44 0.26 -1.11 -19.84
CA ALA A 44 0.59 -2.50 -19.54
C ALA A 44 0.14 -2.89 -18.13
N GLY A 45 0.37 -2.02 -17.13
CA GLY A 45 -0.10 -2.21 -15.77
C GLY A 45 -1.62 -2.29 -15.67
N LYS A 46 -2.34 -1.46 -16.44
CA LYS A 46 -3.80 -1.51 -16.51
C LYS A 46 -4.29 -2.87 -17.03
N ARG A 47 -3.72 -3.38 -18.13
CA ARG A 47 -4.08 -4.69 -18.68
C ARG A 47 -3.83 -5.82 -17.67
N LEU A 48 -2.66 -5.79 -17.00
CA LEU A 48 -2.35 -6.77 -15.95
C LEU A 48 -3.32 -6.71 -14.78
N ALA A 49 -3.77 -5.50 -14.39
CA ALA A 49 -4.72 -5.32 -13.30
C ALA A 49 -6.11 -5.88 -13.63
N GLU A 50 -6.53 -5.83 -14.91
CA GLU A 50 -7.80 -6.40 -15.38
C GLU A 50 -7.82 -7.93 -15.25
N ASP A 51 -6.68 -8.60 -15.46
CA ASP A 51 -6.53 -10.05 -15.39
C ASP A 51 -6.08 -10.55 -14.00
N ALA A 52 -5.65 -9.65 -13.11
CA ALA A 52 -5.11 -10.00 -11.80
C ALA A 52 -6.16 -10.63 -10.88
N ALA A 53 -5.75 -11.64 -10.11
CA ALA A 53 -6.59 -12.23 -9.06
C ALA A 53 -6.89 -11.24 -7.92
N GLY A 54 -5.96 -10.29 -7.67
CA GLY A 54 -6.13 -9.22 -6.71
C GLY A 54 -5.16 -8.06 -6.93
N MET A 55 -5.53 -6.87 -6.46
CA MET A 55 -4.75 -5.65 -6.54
C MET A 55 -4.69 -4.99 -5.16
N LEU A 56 -3.48 -4.78 -4.63
CA LEU A 56 -3.23 -4.09 -3.37
C LEU A 56 -2.64 -2.71 -3.66
N VAL A 57 -3.29 -1.66 -3.20
CA VAL A 57 -2.95 -0.28 -3.52
C VAL A 57 -2.58 0.49 -2.27
N PHE A 58 -1.37 1.03 -2.23
CA PHE A 58 -0.89 1.99 -1.24
C PHE A 58 -0.75 3.36 -1.91
N PRO A 59 -1.66 4.31 -1.66
CA PRO A 59 -1.66 5.61 -2.33
C PRO A 59 -0.48 6.48 -1.92
N SER A 60 0.09 6.23 -0.75
CA SER A 60 1.26 6.94 -0.25
C SER A 60 2.01 6.07 0.75
N VAL A 61 3.25 5.74 0.40
CA VAL A 61 4.22 5.15 1.32
C VAL A 61 5.27 6.19 1.60
N GLY A 62 5.25 6.71 2.82
CA GLY A 62 6.21 7.70 3.29
C GLY A 62 7.48 7.02 3.80
N LYS A 63 8.65 7.55 3.40
CA LYS A 63 9.98 7.16 3.90
C LYS A 63 10.61 8.36 4.56
N ALA A 64 11.13 8.19 5.76
CA ALA A 64 11.90 9.20 6.46
C ALA A 64 13.07 8.55 7.20
N GLY A 65 14.21 9.23 7.27
CA GLY A 65 15.37 8.72 7.99
C GLY A 65 16.54 9.66 8.07
N PHE A 66 17.35 9.44 9.11
CA PHE A 66 18.64 10.06 9.35
C PHE A 66 19.57 9.00 9.96
N GLY A 67 20.39 8.35 9.13
CA GLY A 67 21.21 7.21 9.55
C GLY A 67 20.40 5.91 9.75
N ILE A 68 19.26 5.96 10.40
CA ILE A 68 18.24 4.91 10.46
C ILE A 68 16.96 5.49 9.87
N GLY A 69 16.31 4.74 9.00
CA GLY A 69 15.07 5.16 8.34
C GLY A 69 13.97 4.14 8.50
N GLY A 70 12.75 4.59 8.27
CA GLY A 70 11.57 3.74 8.20
C GLY A 70 10.64 4.16 7.09
N GLU A 71 9.88 3.20 6.59
CA GLU A 71 8.80 3.42 5.63
C GLU A 71 7.49 2.96 6.25
N TYR A 72 6.43 3.69 5.95
CA TYR A 72 5.07 3.33 6.37
C TYR A 72 4.05 3.84 5.34
N GLY A 73 3.06 3.01 5.08
CA GLY A 73 1.91 3.36 4.26
C GLY A 73 0.70 2.52 4.61
N GLU A 74 -0.48 3.06 4.32
CA GLU A 74 -1.75 2.35 4.44
C GLU A 74 -2.42 2.25 3.08
N GLY A 75 -3.11 1.14 2.83
CA GLY A 75 -3.74 0.85 1.56
C GLY A 75 -4.88 -0.14 1.67
N ALA A 76 -5.40 -0.57 0.53
CA ALA A 76 -6.47 -1.55 0.46
C ALA A 76 -6.27 -2.59 -0.62
N LEU A 77 -6.77 -3.80 -0.35
CA LEU A 77 -6.83 -4.92 -1.28
C LEU A 77 -8.15 -4.91 -2.03
N PHE A 78 -8.07 -5.04 -3.34
CA PHE A 78 -9.20 -5.24 -4.25
C PHE A 78 -9.18 -6.65 -4.80
N VAL A 79 -10.35 -7.29 -4.80
CA VAL A 79 -10.57 -8.60 -5.42
C VAL A 79 -11.82 -8.49 -6.29
N LYS A 80 -11.70 -8.80 -7.57
CA LYS A 80 -12.78 -8.64 -8.57
C LYS A 80 -13.38 -7.21 -8.56
N GLY A 81 -12.53 -6.20 -8.48
CA GLY A 81 -12.91 -4.79 -8.46
C GLY A 81 -13.55 -4.29 -7.16
N LYS A 82 -13.69 -5.14 -6.13
CA LYS A 82 -14.26 -4.76 -4.83
C LYS A 82 -13.17 -4.61 -3.78
N ARG A 83 -13.19 -3.51 -3.02
CA ARG A 83 -12.34 -3.32 -1.84
C ARG A 83 -12.77 -4.30 -0.76
N VAL A 84 -11.86 -5.22 -0.36
CA VAL A 84 -12.18 -6.30 0.58
C VAL A 84 -11.53 -6.15 1.95
N ASP A 85 -10.32 -5.64 2.01
CA ASP A 85 -9.54 -5.52 3.24
C ASP A 85 -8.61 -4.31 3.18
N TYR A 86 -8.15 -3.82 4.35
CA TYR A 86 -7.13 -2.79 4.47
C TYR A 86 -5.83 -3.38 5.01
N TYR A 87 -4.72 -2.81 4.56
CA TYR A 87 -3.37 -3.24 4.93
C TYR A 87 -2.47 -2.05 5.21
N SER A 88 -1.46 -2.27 6.04
CA SER A 88 -0.32 -1.38 6.18
C SER A 88 0.92 -2.05 5.63
N THR A 89 1.84 -1.25 5.08
CA THR A 89 3.20 -1.67 4.76
C THR A 89 4.16 -0.92 5.66
N ALA A 90 5.18 -1.62 6.17
CA ALA A 90 6.23 -1.04 6.99
C ALA A 90 7.57 -1.72 6.69
N SER A 91 8.64 -0.93 6.63
CA SER A 91 10.01 -1.45 6.58
C SER A 91 10.95 -0.56 7.38
N ALA A 92 12.08 -1.13 7.81
CA ALA A 92 13.18 -0.42 8.44
C ALA A 92 14.39 -0.45 7.51
N SER A 93 15.12 0.64 7.42
CA SER A 93 16.36 0.73 6.64
C SER A 93 17.45 1.39 7.45
N ILE A 94 18.69 0.87 7.31
CA ILE A 94 19.90 1.46 7.89
C ILE A 94 20.74 2.00 6.73
N GLY A 95 21.12 3.25 6.77
CA GLY A 95 21.97 3.87 5.73
C GLY A 95 22.11 5.37 5.89
N PHE A 96 23.12 5.94 5.22
CA PHE A 96 23.39 7.37 5.21
C PHE A 96 22.41 8.17 4.34
N GLN A 97 21.12 7.96 4.53
CA GLN A 97 20.07 8.65 3.79
C GLN A 97 19.42 9.70 4.69
N ILE A 98 19.55 10.96 4.31
CA ILE A 98 18.84 12.07 4.95
C ILE A 98 17.74 12.52 3.99
N GLY A 99 16.50 12.45 4.43
CA GLY A 99 15.41 12.98 3.62
C GLY A 99 14.04 12.38 3.94
N VAL A 100 13.07 12.96 3.28
CA VAL A 100 11.68 12.49 3.27
C VAL A 100 11.30 12.21 1.83
N GLN A 101 10.71 11.06 1.59
CA GLN A 101 10.19 10.66 0.28
C GLN A 101 8.78 10.10 0.45
N SER A 102 7.96 10.26 -0.57
CA SER A 102 6.66 9.59 -0.66
C SER A 102 6.49 9.02 -2.06
N ARG A 103 5.88 7.84 -2.16
CA ARG A 103 5.59 7.15 -3.42
C ARG A 103 4.29 6.39 -3.34
N SER A 104 3.67 6.16 -4.49
CA SER A 104 2.53 5.25 -4.62
C SER A 104 3.01 3.85 -5.01
N GLN A 105 2.31 2.82 -4.54
CA GLN A 105 2.61 1.42 -4.86
C GLN A 105 1.32 0.69 -5.23
N VAL A 106 1.37 -0.08 -6.32
CA VAL A 106 0.32 -1.02 -6.71
C VAL A 106 0.95 -2.40 -6.83
N ILE A 107 0.46 -3.38 -6.07
CA ILE A 107 0.92 -4.76 -6.10
C ILE A 107 -0.20 -5.61 -6.72
N LEU A 108 0.11 -6.24 -7.85
CA LEU A 108 -0.79 -7.12 -8.56
C LEU A 108 -0.46 -8.58 -8.24
N PHE A 109 -1.44 -9.31 -7.77
CA PHE A 109 -1.38 -10.76 -7.62
C PHE A 109 -1.93 -11.38 -8.90
N LEU A 110 -1.05 -11.82 -9.81
CA LEU A 110 -1.46 -12.37 -11.10
C LEU A 110 -2.05 -13.78 -10.93
N GLU A 111 -1.57 -14.53 -9.93
CA GLU A 111 -2.06 -15.86 -9.62
C GLU A 111 -2.95 -15.88 -8.37
N LYS A 112 -4.02 -16.69 -8.43
CA LYS A 112 -4.91 -16.94 -7.28
C LYS A 112 -4.19 -17.59 -6.10
N SER A 113 -3.21 -18.46 -6.38
CA SER A 113 -2.33 -19.10 -5.40
C SER A 113 -1.57 -18.07 -4.57
N ALA A 114 -0.94 -17.09 -5.22
CA ALA A 114 -0.21 -16.00 -4.60
C ALA A 114 -1.12 -15.10 -3.75
N LEU A 115 -2.30 -14.73 -4.29
CA LEU A 115 -3.29 -13.97 -3.54
C LEU A 115 -3.78 -14.71 -2.28
N ASN A 116 -4.05 -16.01 -2.39
CA ASN A 116 -4.52 -16.81 -1.25
C ASN A 116 -3.43 -16.92 -0.18
N LYS A 117 -2.18 -17.17 -0.58
CA LYS A 117 -1.03 -17.20 0.35
C LYS A 117 -0.88 -15.86 1.07
N PHE A 118 -0.95 -14.75 0.35
CA PHE A 118 -0.93 -13.41 0.92
C PHE A 118 -2.04 -13.20 1.96
N ARG A 119 -3.28 -13.53 1.62
CA ARG A 119 -4.44 -13.30 2.50
C ARG A 119 -4.48 -14.19 3.73
N SER A 120 -3.86 -15.37 3.69
CA SER A 120 -3.79 -16.30 4.81
C SER A 120 -2.64 -16.01 5.77
N SER A 121 -1.68 -15.14 5.39
CA SER A 121 -0.58 -14.75 6.26
C SER A 121 -1.01 -13.67 7.26
N GLU A 122 -0.54 -13.74 8.50
CA GLU A 122 -0.72 -12.68 9.51
C GLU A 122 0.22 -11.49 9.33
N GLY A 123 1.17 -11.61 8.42
CA GLY A 123 2.11 -10.58 8.01
C GLY A 123 2.99 -11.11 6.90
N TRP A 124 2.79 -10.58 5.70
CA TRP A 124 3.51 -11.01 4.52
C TRP A 124 4.75 -10.15 4.30
N GLU A 125 5.92 -10.79 4.17
CA GLU A 125 7.20 -10.11 3.95
C GLU A 125 7.66 -10.29 2.51
N VAL A 126 7.88 -9.16 1.83
CA VAL A 126 8.35 -9.12 0.44
C VAL A 126 9.77 -9.69 0.36
N GLY A 127 9.97 -10.63 -0.55
CA GLY A 127 11.26 -11.33 -0.75
C GLY A 127 11.44 -12.57 0.13
N VAL A 128 10.66 -12.72 1.21
CA VAL A 128 10.69 -13.90 2.10
C VAL A 128 9.49 -14.80 1.83
N ASP A 129 8.28 -14.26 1.93
CA ASP A 129 7.04 -15.02 1.77
C ASP A 129 6.64 -15.20 0.29
N GLY A 130 7.18 -14.38 -0.60
CA GLY A 130 6.98 -14.47 -2.03
C GLY A 130 7.89 -13.53 -2.82
N SER A 131 8.30 -13.98 -4.00
CA SER A 131 8.99 -13.14 -4.98
C SER A 131 8.04 -12.07 -5.50
N VAL A 132 8.55 -10.85 -5.65
CA VAL A 132 7.83 -9.72 -6.23
C VAL A 132 8.72 -9.07 -7.27
N ALA A 133 8.30 -9.10 -8.52
CA ALA A 133 8.96 -8.32 -9.55
C ALA A 133 8.58 -6.84 -9.41
N ILE A 134 9.57 -5.95 -9.47
CA ILE A 134 9.36 -4.51 -9.28
C ILE A 134 9.46 -3.79 -10.61
N ALA A 135 8.39 -3.10 -10.99
CA ALA A 135 8.34 -2.22 -12.15
C ALA A 135 8.30 -0.74 -11.68
N ASN A 136 9.31 0.03 -12.03
CA ASN A 136 9.35 1.47 -11.81
C ASN A 136 8.70 2.21 -12.98
N ILE A 137 7.60 2.89 -12.73
CA ILE A 137 6.93 3.72 -13.72
C ILE A 137 7.44 5.18 -13.57
N GLY A 138 7.99 5.72 -14.65
CA GLY A 138 8.49 7.10 -14.67
C GLY A 138 9.96 7.25 -15.07
N ALA A 139 10.72 6.15 -15.18
CA ALA A 139 12.09 6.15 -15.68
C ALA A 139 12.21 5.68 -17.15
N GLY A 140 11.09 5.65 -17.91
CA GLY A 140 11.08 5.12 -19.28
C GLY A 140 11.28 3.60 -19.36
N GLY A 141 11.15 2.89 -18.23
CA GLY A 141 11.31 1.44 -18.15
C GLY A 141 10.14 0.73 -18.79
N GLU A 142 10.40 0.00 -19.84
CA GLU A 142 9.48 -1.01 -20.35
C GLU A 142 9.42 -2.16 -19.34
N ILE A 143 8.22 -2.69 -19.13
CA ILE A 143 8.03 -3.88 -18.29
C ILE A 143 8.61 -5.05 -19.09
N ASP A 144 9.68 -5.64 -18.59
CA ASP A 144 10.31 -6.77 -19.28
C ASP A 144 9.44 -8.04 -19.17
N SER A 145 9.68 -8.98 -20.11
CA SER A 145 8.93 -10.23 -20.20
C SER A 145 9.12 -11.12 -18.96
N LYS A 146 10.20 -10.95 -18.20
CA LYS A 146 10.44 -11.69 -16.95
C LYS A 146 9.52 -11.19 -15.84
N THR A 147 9.38 -9.87 -15.72
CA THR A 147 8.45 -9.23 -14.77
C THR A 147 7.01 -9.70 -14.99
N LEU A 148 6.61 -9.89 -16.25
CA LEU A 148 5.24 -10.32 -16.59
C LEU A 148 4.94 -11.78 -16.25
N ASN A 149 5.97 -12.62 -16.06
CA ASN A 149 5.83 -14.03 -15.73
C ASN A 149 5.88 -14.32 -14.22
N GLU A 150 6.10 -13.30 -13.39
CA GLU A 150 6.12 -13.47 -11.94
C GLU A 150 4.69 -13.51 -11.37
N PRO A 151 4.43 -14.34 -10.35
CA PRO A 151 3.09 -14.46 -9.76
C PRO A 151 2.62 -13.19 -9.04
N VAL A 152 3.57 -12.30 -8.69
CA VAL A 152 3.29 -11.01 -8.05
C VAL A 152 4.17 -9.93 -8.69
N VAL A 153 3.55 -8.84 -9.12
CA VAL A 153 4.23 -7.69 -9.71
C VAL A 153 3.88 -6.42 -8.95
N ALA A 154 4.88 -5.66 -8.56
CA ALA A 154 4.70 -4.37 -7.89
C ALA A 154 5.10 -3.21 -8.81
N PHE A 155 4.23 -2.24 -8.91
CA PHE A 155 4.44 -0.98 -9.61
C PHE A 155 4.67 0.14 -8.60
N VAL A 156 5.72 0.92 -8.81
CA VAL A 156 6.08 2.07 -7.99
C VAL A 156 6.09 3.32 -8.86
N PHE A 157 5.36 4.35 -8.44
CA PHE A 157 5.20 5.58 -9.21
C PHE A 157 4.92 6.79 -8.31
N GLY A 158 4.90 7.99 -8.91
CA GLY A 158 4.59 9.24 -8.20
C GLY A 158 5.61 9.59 -7.13
N SER A 159 6.86 9.15 -7.28
CA SER A 159 7.93 9.45 -6.30
C SER A 159 8.18 10.93 -6.17
N LYS A 160 8.00 11.47 -4.96
CA LYS A 160 8.29 12.84 -4.57
C LYS A 160 9.39 12.83 -3.52
N GLY A 161 10.47 13.60 -3.74
CA GLY A 161 11.63 13.69 -2.83
C GLY A 161 12.95 13.27 -3.48
N LEU A 162 14.05 13.34 -2.73
CA LEU A 162 15.43 13.24 -3.24
C LEU A 162 16.08 11.86 -3.08
N MET A 163 15.34 10.79 -2.87
CA MET A 163 15.89 9.44 -2.68
C MET A 163 15.70 8.56 -3.90
N TYR A 164 16.76 7.83 -4.30
CA TYR A 164 16.79 7.02 -5.52
C TYR A 164 16.69 5.50 -5.31
N ASN A 165 16.75 4.98 -4.08
CA ASN A 165 16.71 3.53 -3.83
C ASN A 165 15.28 3.05 -3.57
N LEU A 166 14.72 2.36 -4.56
CA LEU A 166 13.42 1.70 -4.52
C LEU A 166 13.63 0.19 -4.32
N SER A 167 13.59 -0.26 -3.09
CA SER A 167 13.46 -1.67 -2.75
C SER A 167 12.17 -1.87 -1.97
N LEU A 168 11.46 -2.94 -2.28
CA LEU A 168 10.33 -3.43 -1.49
C LEU A 168 10.74 -4.59 -0.58
N GLU A 169 11.94 -5.15 -0.79
CA GLU A 169 12.46 -6.26 0.01
C GLU A 169 12.52 -5.89 1.50
N GLY A 170 12.12 -6.83 2.34
CA GLY A 170 12.03 -6.63 3.78
C GLY A 170 10.84 -5.76 4.22
N SER A 171 9.97 -5.35 3.29
CA SER A 171 8.72 -4.69 3.66
C SER A 171 7.71 -5.70 4.18
N LYS A 172 7.20 -5.46 5.38
CA LYS A 172 6.16 -6.28 6.01
C LYS A 172 4.79 -5.66 5.74
N ILE A 173 3.92 -6.44 5.14
CA ILE A 173 2.53 -6.05 4.84
C ILE A 173 1.61 -6.77 5.81
N THR A 174 0.83 -6.00 6.59
CA THR A 174 -0.02 -6.53 7.67
C THR A 174 -1.45 -6.04 7.48
N LYS A 175 -2.41 -6.95 7.67
CA LYS A 175 -3.83 -6.60 7.65
C LYS A 175 -4.18 -5.69 8.82
N ILE A 176 -4.94 -4.61 8.54
CA ILE A 176 -5.40 -3.66 9.55
C ILE A 176 -6.92 -3.53 9.51
N LYS A 177 -7.52 -3.20 10.65
CA LYS A 177 -8.96 -2.88 10.71
C LYS A 177 -9.14 -1.39 10.46
N LYS A 178 -10.12 -1.05 9.62
CA LYS A 178 -10.57 0.32 9.36
C LYS A 178 -12.09 0.34 9.50
N ASP A 179 -12.53 0.84 10.62
CA ASP A 179 -13.96 1.01 10.92
C ASP A 179 -14.47 2.34 10.33
#